data_d46f64562a71498b57fd886bebe23aa8
#
_entry.id   d46f64562a71498b57fd886bebe23aa8
#
_cell.length_a   1.000
_cell.length_b   1.000
_cell.length_c   1.000
_cell.angle_alpha   90.00
_cell.angle_beta   90.00
_cell.angle_gamma   90.00
#
_symmetry.space_group_name_H-M   'P 1'
#
loop_
_entity.id
_entity.type
_entity.pdbx_description
1 polymer ?
#
loop_
_entity_poly.entity_id
_entity_poly.type
_entity_poly.pdbx_seq_one_letter_code
_entity_poly.pdbx_strand_id
1 'polypeptide(L)'
;MFKLSFRKVCGLFLILFVTGSLVAGCYDDSELRASIEDLKTQLGQLTKLVNNLQSDDSVTGVTQNPDGSYTINFKKSGSVTINNGKDGQDGQNGQDGQDGSIVNVVKGPDTYTFIFNDGTTVILPRYSEIRVLTFEDGDYVGPIKMANYWSSKIDEPQYGGPILYGDGCRWEDEYNTYLCGLVTPYDADTWSGGFSGGGIAISNYGGGNLKEAGYKVQLERYVPGLENEVRMGVGNNASDNFAVVYDGGAWGNNPPALTMKDGEPRVILSAFITNTSYTLNSLVNGDGYNPPMAKDGFFKIVATGYVGEEETGTAEFFLARGELNFVTTWTKWDLSGLGAVDKVVFSLVGSKDQYGTYGLNTPAYFAIDDISVRYYPD
;
A
#
# COMPACT_ATOMS: atom_id res chain seq x y z
N MET A 1 -8.72 -6.07 17.14
CA MET A 1 -8.21 -6.06 18.54
C MET A 1 -8.58 -7.40 19.20
N PHE A 2 -7.81 -8.44 18.89
CA PHE A 2 -8.00 -9.75 19.53
C PHE A 2 -6.90 -9.97 20.56
N LYS A 3 -7.24 -9.75 21.82
CA LYS A 3 -6.41 -10.19 22.96
C LYS A 3 -6.60 -11.70 23.12
N LEU A 4 -5.70 -12.50 22.55
CA LEU A 4 -5.61 -13.90 22.94
C LEU A 4 -5.07 -13.96 24.37
N SER A 5 -5.86 -14.55 25.26
CA SER A 5 -5.53 -14.67 26.67
C SER A 5 -4.35 -15.63 26.85
N PHE A 6 -3.20 -15.08 27.19
CA PHE A 6 -1.92 -15.73 27.51
C PHE A 6 -2.05 -16.90 28.53
N ARG A 7 -3.13 -16.94 29.32
CA ARG A 7 -3.36 -18.00 30.29
C ARG A 7 -3.72 -19.38 29.69
N LYS A 8 -4.12 -19.43 28.40
CA LYS A 8 -4.49 -20.72 27.76
C LYS A 8 -3.30 -21.43 27.12
N VAL A 9 -2.26 -20.67 26.72
CA VAL A 9 -1.05 -21.26 26.09
C VAL A 9 -0.10 -21.79 27.17
N CYS A 10 0.07 -21.10 28.29
CA CYS A 10 0.89 -21.59 29.41
C CYS A 10 0.26 -22.76 30.19
N GLY A 11 -1.09 -22.89 30.14
CA GLY A 11 -1.77 -23.97 30.86
C GLY A 11 -1.65 -25.35 30.25
N LEU A 12 -1.39 -25.45 28.95
CA LEU A 12 -1.28 -26.74 28.25
C LEU A 12 0.11 -27.40 28.40
N PHE A 13 1.16 -26.60 28.62
CA PHE A 13 2.53 -27.13 28.78
C PHE A 13 2.91 -27.52 30.21
N LEU A 14 2.12 -27.16 31.22
CA LEU A 14 2.45 -27.43 32.63
C LEU A 14 1.85 -28.74 33.19
N ILE A 15 0.98 -29.43 32.46
CA ILE A 15 0.27 -30.62 32.97
C ILE A 15 0.98 -31.94 32.64
N LEU A 16 1.99 -31.93 31.78
CA LEU A 16 2.69 -33.21 31.36
C LEU A 16 3.91 -33.58 32.20
N PHE A 17 4.18 -32.93 33.32
CA PHE A 17 5.46 -33.10 34.04
C PHE A 17 5.35 -33.76 35.43
N VAL A 18 4.23 -34.30 35.85
CA VAL A 18 4.17 -34.96 37.18
C VAL A 18 3.41 -36.27 37.13
N THR A 19 3.98 -37.29 36.48
CA THR A 19 3.80 -38.70 36.92
C THR A 19 4.94 -39.57 36.37
N GLY A 20 6.10 -39.47 36.95
CA GLY A 20 7.21 -40.40 36.70
C GLY A 20 7.46 -41.26 37.93
N SER A 21 7.04 -42.50 37.89
CA SER A 21 7.25 -43.52 38.93
C SER A 21 8.73 -43.87 39.08
N LEU A 22 9.23 -43.85 40.31
CA LEU A 22 10.50 -44.38 40.73
C LEU A 22 10.58 -45.88 40.41
N VAL A 23 11.44 -46.26 39.46
CA VAL A 23 11.98 -47.61 39.35
C VAL A 23 13.51 -47.49 39.41
N ALA A 24 14.06 -48.01 40.51
CA ALA A 24 15.50 -48.11 40.72
C ALA A 24 16.09 -49.24 39.80
N GLY A 25 16.68 -48.85 38.69
CA GLY A 25 17.58 -49.63 37.87
C GLY A 25 18.68 -48.72 37.41
N CYS A 26 19.92 -49.16 37.35
CA CYS A 26 21.09 -48.38 36.95
C CYS A 26 20.81 -47.59 35.64
N TYR A 27 20.34 -46.37 35.82
CA TYR A 27 20.17 -45.43 34.72
C TYR A 27 21.50 -44.72 34.51
N ASP A 28 22.01 -44.72 33.31
CA ASP A 28 23.13 -43.85 32.96
C ASP A 28 22.64 -42.40 32.97
N ASP A 29 23.03 -41.69 34.02
CA ASP A 29 22.65 -40.28 34.27
C ASP A 29 23.08 -39.31 33.13
N SER A 30 23.94 -39.79 32.23
CA SER A 30 24.48 -38.99 31.13
C SER A 30 23.45 -38.67 30.05
N GLU A 31 22.57 -39.61 29.68
CA GLU A 31 21.51 -39.41 28.67
C GLU A 31 20.41 -38.49 29.21
N LEU A 32 20.03 -38.67 30.47
CA LEU A 32 19.05 -37.81 31.11
C LEU A 32 19.56 -36.35 31.22
N ARG A 33 20.85 -36.17 31.55
CA ARG A 33 21.49 -34.87 31.61
C ARG A 33 21.56 -34.22 30.23
N ALA A 34 21.89 -34.97 29.18
CA ALA A 34 21.91 -34.48 27.79
C ALA A 34 20.51 -34.05 27.33
N SER A 35 19.47 -34.83 27.65
CA SER A 35 18.08 -34.45 27.33
C SER A 35 17.61 -33.23 28.09
N ILE A 36 18.00 -33.07 29.35
CA ILE A 36 17.70 -31.86 30.15
C ILE A 36 18.40 -30.62 29.58
N GLU A 37 19.64 -30.72 29.14
CA GLU A 37 20.37 -29.59 28.53
C GLU A 37 19.79 -29.24 27.16
N ASP A 38 19.34 -30.19 26.37
CA ASP A 38 18.65 -29.96 25.12
C ASP A 38 17.31 -29.27 25.34
N LEU A 39 16.49 -29.72 26.29
CA LEU A 39 15.25 -29.08 26.70
C LEU A 39 15.46 -27.63 27.22
N LYS A 40 16.53 -27.39 27.99
CA LYS A 40 16.88 -26.05 28.44
C LYS A 40 17.24 -25.14 27.26
N THR A 41 17.93 -25.67 26.26
CA THR A 41 18.32 -24.96 25.06
C THR A 41 17.07 -24.57 24.25
N GLN A 42 16.17 -25.53 24.03
CA GLN A 42 14.88 -25.29 23.34
C GLN A 42 14.01 -24.30 24.10
N LEU A 43 13.93 -24.41 25.42
CA LEU A 43 13.21 -23.45 26.26
C LEU A 43 13.81 -22.04 26.16
N GLY A 44 15.14 -21.94 26.12
CA GLY A 44 15.84 -20.67 25.93
C GLY A 44 15.56 -20.03 24.58
N GLN A 45 15.52 -20.82 23.52
CA GLN A 45 15.16 -20.37 22.16
C GLN A 45 13.71 -19.91 22.10
N LEU A 46 12.78 -20.72 22.65
CA LEU A 46 11.36 -20.37 22.73
C LEU A 46 11.13 -19.10 23.55
N THR A 47 11.85 -18.94 24.66
CA THR A 47 11.78 -17.73 25.50
C THR A 47 12.23 -16.48 24.73
N LYS A 48 13.31 -16.59 23.95
CA LYS A 48 13.76 -15.49 23.07
C LYS A 48 12.70 -15.14 22.03
N LEU A 49 12.12 -16.15 21.39
CA LEU A 49 11.06 -15.98 20.40
C LEU A 49 9.86 -15.25 21.02
N VAL A 50 9.40 -15.68 22.20
CA VAL A 50 8.27 -15.05 22.92
C VAL A 50 8.59 -13.61 23.31
N ASN A 51 9.81 -13.33 23.79
CA ASN A 51 10.22 -11.96 24.14
C ASN A 51 10.28 -11.05 22.91
N ASN A 52 10.74 -11.57 21.77
CA ASN A 52 10.76 -10.81 20.52
C ASN A 52 9.34 -10.49 20.04
N LEU A 53 8.41 -11.44 20.17
CA LEU A 53 6.99 -11.23 19.87
C LEU A 53 6.34 -10.21 20.81
N GLN A 54 6.71 -10.18 22.09
CA GLN A 54 6.18 -9.20 23.05
C GLN A 54 6.73 -7.78 22.83
N SER A 55 7.87 -7.65 22.14
CA SER A 55 8.51 -6.37 21.86
C SER A 55 8.11 -5.74 20.52
N ASP A 56 7.06 -6.25 19.84
CA ASP A 56 6.67 -5.84 18.48
C ASP A 56 7.86 -5.89 17.49
N ASP A 57 8.72 -6.90 17.64
CA ASP A 57 9.84 -7.09 16.74
C ASP A 57 9.42 -7.92 15.52
N SER A 58 9.67 -7.40 14.33
CA SER A 58 9.23 -7.99 13.07
C SER A 58 10.28 -8.95 12.50
N VAL A 59 9.81 -10.02 11.88
CA VAL A 59 10.68 -11.00 11.20
C VAL A 59 11.14 -10.41 9.87
N THR A 60 12.46 -10.35 9.67
CA THR A 60 13.09 -9.90 8.43
C THR A 60 13.41 -11.05 7.47
N GLY A 61 13.50 -12.26 7.96
CA GLY A 61 13.73 -13.45 7.12
C GLY A 61 13.68 -14.74 7.91
N VAL A 62 13.45 -15.85 7.21
CA VAL A 62 13.48 -17.21 7.73
C VAL A 62 14.31 -18.07 6.79
N THR A 63 15.28 -18.79 7.34
CA THR A 63 16.16 -19.68 6.58
C THR A 63 16.09 -21.08 7.14
N GLN A 64 15.83 -22.07 6.30
CA GLN A 64 16.01 -23.47 6.67
C GLN A 64 17.48 -23.84 6.57
N ASN A 65 18.04 -24.37 7.64
CA ASN A 65 19.42 -24.81 7.69
C ASN A 65 19.57 -26.26 7.14
N PRO A 66 20.78 -26.67 6.74
CA PRO A 66 21.02 -28.01 6.23
C PRO A 66 20.71 -29.14 7.22
N ASP A 67 20.70 -28.86 8.52
CA ASP A 67 20.37 -29.81 9.60
C ASP A 67 18.84 -29.86 9.87
N GLY A 68 18.03 -29.19 9.06
CA GLY A 68 16.59 -29.13 9.20
C GLY A 68 16.09 -28.11 10.22
N SER A 69 16.97 -27.43 10.96
CA SER A 69 16.60 -26.35 11.85
C SER A 69 16.19 -25.09 11.06
N TYR A 70 15.52 -24.13 11.73
CA TYR A 70 15.15 -22.85 11.13
C TYR A 70 15.78 -21.69 11.89
N THR A 71 16.42 -20.78 11.16
CA THR A 71 16.91 -19.51 11.68
C THR A 71 15.91 -18.41 11.33
N ILE A 72 15.36 -17.77 12.35
CA ILE A 72 14.43 -16.64 12.23
C ILE A 72 15.21 -15.36 12.56
N ASN A 73 15.27 -14.45 11.62
CA ASN A 73 15.93 -13.15 11.77
C ASN A 73 14.89 -12.09 12.16
N PHE A 74 15.18 -11.31 13.20
CA PHE A 74 14.37 -10.21 13.67
C PHE A 74 15.05 -8.87 13.41
N LYS A 75 14.27 -7.81 13.22
CA LYS A 75 14.80 -6.46 12.94
C LYS A 75 15.62 -5.88 14.07
N LYS A 76 15.19 -6.09 15.33
CA LYS A 76 15.80 -5.46 16.51
C LYS A 76 16.62 -6.46 17.34
N SER A 77 16.15 -7.69 17.49
CA SER A 77 16.67 -8.66 18.45
C SER A 77 17.70 -9.64 17.86
N GLY A 78 18.02 -9.49 16.56
CA GLY A 78 18.93 -10.42 15.87
C GLY A 78 18.27 -11.74 15.51
N SER A 79 19.00 -12.85 15.57
CA SER A 79 18.52 -14.15 15.07
C SER A 79 18.19 -15.12 16.20
N VAL A 80 17.17 -15.95 15.98
CA VAL A 80 16.83 -17.11 16.82
C VAL A 80 16.83 -18.35 15.94
N THR A 81 17.58 -19.38 16.33
CA THR A 81 17.54 -20.67 15.64
C THR A 81 16.65 -21.63 16.44
N ILE A 82 15.68 -22.22 15.77
CA ILE A 82 14.82 -23.28 16.32
C ILE A 82 15.34 -24.61 15.77
N ASN A 83 15.92 -25.40 16.65
CA ASN A 83 16.44 -26.73 16.31
C ASN A 83 15.28 -27.73 16.26
N ASN A 84 15.34 -28.68 15.33
CA ASN A 84 14.49 -29.86 15.41
C ASN A 84 14.92 -30.68 16.63
N GLY A 85 13.96 -31.19 17.40
CA GLY A 85 14.22 -32.15 18.47
C GLY A 85 14.98 -33.36 17.90
N LYS A 86 15.89 -33.93 18.70
CA LYS A 86 16.50 -35.22 18.34
C LYS A 86 15.47 -36.31 18.58
N ASP A 87 15.40 -37.29 17.65
CA ASP A 87 14.61 -38.49 17.85
C ASP A 87 15.01 -39.13 19.19
N GLY A 88 14.05 -39.31 20.08
CA GLY A 88 14.27 -40.04 21.33
C GLY A 88 14.68 -41.47 21.01
N GLN A 89 15.67 -42.00 21.70
CA GLN A 89 15.98 -43.44 21.58
C GLN A 89 14.77 -44.25 22.06
N ASP A 90 14.40 -45.30 21.30
CA ASP A 90 13.33 -46.23 21.61
C ASP A 90 13.41 -46.73 23.05
N GLY A 91 12.63 -46.12 23.94
CA GLY A 91 12.39 -46.65 25.26
C GLY A 91 11.39 -47.80 25.14
N GLN A 92 11.71 -48.97 25.69
CA GLN A 92 10.75 -50.06 25.78
C GLN A 92 9.52 -49.61 26.56
N ASN A 93 8.39 -49.36 25.83
CA ASN A 93 7.04 -49.02 26.34
C ASN A 93 6.76 -47.56 26.71
N GLY A 94 7.29 -46.59 26.00
CA GLY A 94 6.78 -45.18 26.03
C GLY A 94 6.13 -44.81 24.68
N GLN A 95 4.97 -44.12 24.68
CA GLN A 95 4.54 -43.44 23.46
C GLN A 95 5.56 -42.34 23.14
N ASP A 96 6.04 -42.34 21.91
CA ASP A 96 6.93 -41.29 21.41
C ASP A 96 6.29 -39.93 21.65
N GLY A 97 6.98 -39.03 22.33
CA GLY A 97 6.58 -37.63 22.43
C GLY A 97 6.62 -37.03 21.03
N GLN A 98 5.54 -36.43 20.59
CA GLN A 98 5.55 -35.67 19.33
C GLN A 98 6.52 -34.50 19.48
N ASP A 99 7.63 -34.56 18.77
CA ASP A 99 8.58 -33.47 18.68
C ASP A 99 7.91 -32.27 18.02
N GLY A 100 7.92 -31.08 18.67
CA GLY A 100 7.39 -29.84 18.16
C GLY A 100 8.24 -29.24 17.02
N SER A 101 8.52 -30.05 15.98
CA SER A 101 9.34 -29.63 14.84
C SER A 101 8.54 -28.82 13.85
N ILE A 102 9.15 -27.75 13.31
CA ILE A 102 8.58 -27.00 12.20
C ILE A 102 8.69 -27.86 10.94
N VAL A 103 7.55 -28.23 10.37
CA VAL A 103 7.49 -29.02 9.13
C VAL A 103 7.33 -28.17 7.89
N ASN A 104 6.83 -26.94 8.04
CA ASN A 104 6.70 -26.01 6.94
C ASN A 104 6.67 -24.55 7.43
N VAL A 105 7.11 -23.63 6.57
CA VAL A 105 6.98 -22.19 6.77
C VAL A 105 6.35 -21.59 5.52
N VAL A 106 5.17 -21.00 5.69
CA VAL A 106 4.47 -20.32 4.59
C VAL A 106 4.69 -18.82 4.73
N LYS A 107 5.29 -18.22 3.68
CA LYS A 107 5.44 -16.77 3.55
C LYS A 107 4.12 -16.22 3.00
N GLY A 108 3.38 -15.48 3.83
CA GLY A 108 2.20 -14.73 3.44
C GLY A 108 2.54 -13.28 3.04
N PRO A 109 1.56 -12.49 2.64
CA PRO A 109 1.78 -11.09 2.28
C PRO A 109 2.39 -10.26 3.41
N ASP A 110 1.93 -10.46 4.64
CA ASP A 110 2.28 -9.68 5.82
C ASP A 110 2.71 -10.53 7.02
N THR A 111 2.76 -11.85 6.85
CA THR A 111 3.07 -12.80 7.92
C THR A 111 3.93 -13.95 7.43
N TYR A 112 4.63 -14.60 8.38
CA TYR A 112 5.13 -15.95 8.24
C TYR A 112 4.25 -16.87 9.08
N THR A 113 3.76 -17.97 8.49
CA THR A 113 3.03 -19.03 9.19
C THR A 113 3.95 -20.24 9.34
N PHE A 114 4.30 -20.56 10.57
CA PHE A 114 5.07 -21.75 10.93
C PHE A 114 4.10 -22.87 11.24
N ILE A 115 4.27 -24.01 10.57
CA ILE A 115 3.43 -25.20 10.75
C ILE A 115 4.28 -26.26 11.44
N PHE A 116 3.77 -26.78 12.55
CA PHE A 116 4.42 -27.82 13.33
C PHE A 116 3.87 -29.21 12.97
N ASN A 117 4.63 -30.25 13.29
CA ASN A 117 4.27 -31.65 13.00
C ASN A 117 2.99 -32.13 13.72
N ASP A 118 2.61 -31.49 14.83
CA ASP A 118 1.35 -31.72 15.55
C ASP A 118 0.15 -30.99 14.94
N GLY A 119 0.36 -30.29 13.84
CA GLY A 119 -0.66 -29.46 13.16
C GLY A 119 -0.90 -28.09 13.80
N THR A 120 -0.19 -27.75 14.87
CA THR A 120 -0.26 -26.39 15.42
C THR A 120 0.40 -25.39 14.48
N THR A 121 -0.02 -24.12 14.57
CA THR A 121 0.54 -23.04 13.76
C THR A 121 0.90 -21.84 14.63
N VAL A 122 2.01 -21.18 14.26
CA VAL A 122 2.42 -19.89 14.82
C VAL A 122 2.53 -18.89 13.68
N ILE A 123 1.87 -17.75 13.83
CA ILE A 123 1.87 -16.68 12.83
C ILE A 123 2.68 -15.50 13.37
N LEU A 124 3.73 -15.10 12.64
CA LEU A 124 4.58 -13.97 12.96
C LEU A 124 4.45 -12.88 11.90
N PRO A 125 4.41 -11.58 12.29
CA PRO A 125 4.39 -10.48 11.33
C PRO A 125 5.73 -10.40 10.60
N ARG A 126 5.68 -10.19 9.28
CA ARG A 126 6.85 -9.82 8.49
C ARG A 126 7.28 -8.39 8.82
N TYR A 127 8.60 -8.17 8.77
CA TYR A 127 9.12 -6.80 8.78
C TYR A 127 8.60 -6.05 7.55
N SER A 128 8.14 -4.84 7.76
CA SER A 128 7.70 -3.97 6.69
C SER A 128 8.25 -2.56 6.86
N GLU A 129 8.45 -1.89 5.76
CA GLU A 129 8.77 -0.46 5.67
C GLU A 129 7.61 0.26 5.00
N ILE A 130 7.45 1.55 5.33
CA ILE A 130 6.56 2.42 4.59
C ILE A 130 7.41 3.20 3.62
N ARG A 131 7.08 3.10 2.35
CA ARG A 131 7.66 3.88 1.25
C ARG A 131 6.61 4.81 0.71
N VAL A 132 7.02 5.99 0.28
CA VAL A 132 6.10 7.03 -0.17
C VAL A 132 6.48 7.44 -1.58
N LEU A 133 5.50 7.40 -2.50
CA LEU A 133 5.62 8.03 -3.81
C LEU A 133 5.23 9.50 -3.65
N THR A 134 6.20 10.38 -3.80
CA THR A 134 6.08 11.82 -3.53
C THR A 134 5.97 12.66 -4.79
N PHE A 135 6.20 12.05 -5.97
CA PHE A 135 6.28 12.73 -7.26
C PHE A 135 7.34 13.82 -7.35
N GLU A 136 8.29 13.85 -6.42
CA GLU A 136 9.42 14.76 -6.44
C GLU A 136 10.47 14.33 -7.48
N ASP A 137 11.44 15.19 -7.74
CA ASP A 137 12.51 14.92 -8.72
C ASP A 137 13.26 13.61 -8.46
N GLY A 138 13.34 13.17 -7.20
CA GLY A 138 13.94 11.90 -6.81
C GLY A 138 13.17 10.67 -7.31
N ASP A 139 11.87 10.79 -7.46
CA ASP A 139 10.97 9.72 -7.92
C ASP A 139 10.89 9.64 -9.45
N TYR A 140 11.50 10.61 -10.15
CA TYR A 140 11.44 10.67 -11.60
C TYR A 140 12.44 9.74 -12.26
N VAL A 141 11.97 8.94 -13.21
CA VAL A 141 12.79 8.06 -14.06
C VAL A 141 12.54 8.38 -15.52
N GLY A 142 13.58 8.82 -16.24
CA GLY A 142 13.49 9.14 -17.66
C GLY A 142 14.61 10.04 -18.13
N PRO A 143 14.65 10.33 -19.46
CA PRO A 143 15.73 11.09 -20.08
C PRO A 143 15.69 12.60 -19.80
N ILE A 144 14.57 13.14 -19.33
CA ILE A 144 14.36 14.56 -19.08
C ILE A 144 14.16 14.78 -17.59
N LYS A 145 15.04 15.56 -16.97
CA LYS A 145 14.84 16.03 -15.60
C LYS A 145 13.78 17.14 -15.59
N MET A 146 12.73 16.97 -14.81
CA MET A 146 11.49 17.70 -14.94
C MET A 146 11.42 19.00 -14.13
N ALA A 147 12.29 19.23 -13.15
CA ALA A 147 12.22 20.37 -12.22
C ALA A 147 12.01 21.74 -12.89
N ASN A 148 12.48 21.92 -14.12
CA ASN A 148 12.28 23.15 -14.89
C ASN A 148 11.33 22.98 -16.09
N TYR A 149 10.82 21.78 -16.30
CA TYR A 149 10.05 21.47 -17.50
C TYR A 149 8.56 21.76 -17.31
N TRP A 150 8.06 21.51 -16.12
CA TRP A 150 6.66 21.73 -15.76
C TRP A 150 6.25 23.19 -15.85
N SER A 151 7.04 24.08 -15.26
CA SER A 151 6.77 25.51 -15.24
C SER A 151 6.64 26.12 -16.64
N SER A 152 7.35 25.60 -17.65
CA SER A 152 7.26 26.10 -19.03
C SER A 152 6.13 25.51 -19.87
N LYS A 153 5.48 24.43 -19.37
CA LYS A 153 4.40 23.71 -20.08
C LYS A 153 3.01 23.94 -19.47
N ILE A 154 2.98 24.42 -18.25
CA ILE A 154 1.75 24.66 -17.49
C ILE A 154 0.93 25.82 -18.07
N ASP A 155 1.57 26.82 -18.69
CA ASP A 155 0.89 27.98 -19.27
C ASP A 155 0.01 27.65 -20.47
N GLU A 156 0.18 26.45 -21.08
CA GLU A 156 -0.65 25.99 -22.19
C GLU A 156 -1.10 24.53 -22.05
N PRO A 157 -1.75 24.13 -20.96
CA PRO A 157 -2.28 22.78 -20.85
C PRO A 157 -3.48 22.64 -21.78
N GLN A 158 -3.27 22.02 -22.93
CA GLN A 158 -4.35 21.75 -23.88
C GLN A 158 -4.89 20.34 -23.68
N TYR A 159 -6.18 20.17 -23.86
CA TYR A 159 -6.80 18.87 -24.09
C TYR A 159 -6.01 18.16 -25.21
N GLY A 160 -5.45 17.00 -24.94
CA GLY A 160 -4.56 16.35 -25.89
C GLY A 160 -3.31 17.18 -26.25
N GLY A 161 -2.91 18.09 -25.39
CA GLY A 161 -1.74 18.93 -25.61
C GLY A 161 -0.42 18.14 -25.62
N PRO A 162 0.70 18.82 -25.91
CA PRO A 162 1.98 18.16 -26.04
C PRO A 162 2.31 17.38 -24.78
N ILE A 163 2.94 16.24 -24.98
CA ILE A 163 3.42 15.35 -23.94
C ILE A 163 4.22 16.18 -22.95
N LEU A 164 3.79 16.16 -21.71
CA LEU A 164 4.56 16.76 -20.63
C LEU A 164 5.82 15.90 -20.36
N TYR A 165 5.80 14.63 -20.78
CA TYR A 165 6.91 13.69 -20.65
C TYR A 165 7.24 13.07 -22.00
N GLY A 166 8.50 12.84 -22.27
CA GLY A 166 8.93 12.02 -23.40
C GLY A 166 8.60 10.54 -23.15
N ASP A 167 8.71 9.75 -24.21
CA ASP A 167 8.57 8.31 -24.11
C ASP A 167 9.51 7.73 -23.03
N GLY A 168 8.98 6.84 -22.20
CA GLY A 168 9.73 6.17 -21.14
C GLY A 168 9.89 6.97 -19.85
N CYS A 169 9.31 8.17 -19.74
CA CYS A 169 9.25 8.91 -18.48
C CYS A 169 8.20 8.31 -17.55
N ARG A 170 8.55 8.17 -16.28
CA ARG A 170 7.66 7.67 -15.23
C ARG A 170 8.11 8.14 -13.86
N TRP A 171 7.25 7.99 -12.87
CA TRP A 171 7.58 8.20 -11.46
C TRP A 171 7.54 6.87 -10.73
N GLU A 172 8.56 6.61 -9.94
CA GLU A 172 8.72 5.44 -9.10
C GLU A 172 9.16 5.90 -7.72
N ASP A 173 8.85 5.16 -6.67
CA ASP A 173 9.47 5.41 -5.37
C ASP A 173 10.99 5.16 -5.44
N GLU A 174 11.76 5.66 -4.48
CA GLU A 174 13.23 5.56 -4.47
C GLU A 174 13.74 4.11 -4.56
N TYR A 175 12.90 3.13 -4.26
CA TYR A 175 13.22 1.69 -4.29
C TYR A 175 12.71 1.00 -5.56
N ASN A 176 12.14 1.72 -6.50
CA ASN A 176 11.55 1.21 -7.74
C ASN A 176 10.50 0.10 -7.54
N THR A 177 9.71 0.20 -6.48
CA THR A 177 8.68 -0.79 -6.15
C THR A 177 7.28 -0.34 -6.51
N TYR A 178 7.10 0.93 -6.78
CA TYR A 178 5.82 1.55 -7.05
C TYR A 178 5.92 2.46 -8.28
N LEU A 179 5.05 2.24 -9.25
CA LEU A 179 5.06 2.94 -10.53
C LEU A 179 3.76 3.71 -10.74
N CYS A 180 3.87 5.00 -11.01
CA CYS A 180 2.77 5.82 -11.48
C CYS A 180 2.46 5.49 -12.95
N GLY A 181 1.19 5.26 -13.26
CA GLY A 181 0.73 5.10 -14.64
C GLY A 181 0.84 6.41 -15.42
N LEU A 182 1.44 6.34 -16.60
CA LEU A 182 1.75 7.52 -17.41
C LEU A 182 0.74 7.74 -18.52
N VAL A 183 0.60 9.01 -18.90
CA VAL A 183 -0.07 9.40 -20.14
C VAL A 183 0.78 8.97 -21.34
N THR A 184 0.14 8.37 -22.32
CA THR A 184 0.80 8.06 -23.60
C THR A 184 1.06 9.34 -24.41
N PRO A 185 2.03 9.34 -25.33
CA PRO A 185 2.24 10.45 -26.26
C PRO A 185 0.94 10.87 -26.98
N TYR A 186 0.73 12.17 -27.13
CA TYR A 186 -0.38 12.68 -27.92
C TYR A 186 -0.10 12.54 -29.41
N ASP A 187 -1.01 11.91 -30.11
CA ASP A 187 -1.00 11.80 -31.57
C ASP A 187 -2.08 12.72 -32.16
N ALA A 188 -1.65 13.79 -32.84
CA ALA A 188 -2.55 14.78 -33.44
C ALA A 188 -3.34 14.24 -34.63
N ASP A 189 -2.84 13.19 -35.30
CA ASP A 189 -3.50 12.60 -36.48
C ASP A 189 -4.69 11.73 -36.08
N THR A 190 -4.56 11.03 -34.97
CA THR A 190 -5.62 10.15 -34.42
C THR A 190 -6.41 10.77 -33.27
N TRP A 191 -6.00 11.94 -32.80
CA TRP A 191 -6.58 12.62 -31.63
C TRP A 191 -6.53 11.75 -30.36
N SER A 192 -5.53 10.89 -30.26
CA SER A 192 -5.38 9.96 -29.15
C SER A 192 -4.12 10.22 -28.34
N GLY A 193 -4.07 9.66 -27.12
CA GLY A 193 -2.95 9.86 -26.22
C GLY A 193 -3.00 11.23 -25.49
N GLY A 194 -1.87 11.64 -24.93
CA GLY A 194 -1.84 12.79 -24.04
C GLY A 194 -2.77 12.59 -22.84
N PHE A 195 -3.32 13.66 -22.33
CA PHE A 195 -4.26 13.64 -21.21
C PHE A 195 -5.73 13.50 -21.66
N SER A 196 -5.99 13.42 -22.95
CA SER A 196 -7.36 13.31 -23.51
C SER A 196 -8.04 12.00 -23.21
N GLY A 197 -7.26 10.92 -23.08
CA GLY A 197 -7.77 9.56 -22.84
C GLY A 197 -7.83 9.17 -21.36
N GLY A 198 -7.51 10.07 -20.44
CA GLY A 198 -7.34 9.77 -19.03
C GLY A 198 -5.88 9.49 -18.66
N GLY A 199 -5.62 9.23 -17.39
CA GLY A 199 -4.29 8.90 -16.87
C GLY A 199 -3.86 9.76 -15.69
N ILE A 200 -2.56 9.76 -15.40
CA ILE A 200 -1.95 10.48 -14.28
C ILE A 200 -0.85 11.39 -14.83
N ALA A 201 -0.90 12.66 -14.48
CA ALA A 201 0.08 13.66 -14.90
C ALA A 201 0.65 14.39 -13.69
N ILE A 202 1.94 14.72 -13.73
CA ILE A 202 2.56 15.48 -12.65
C ILE A 202 2.33 16.97 -12.85
N SER A 203 2.14 17.68 -11.76
CA SER A 203 2.00 19.11 -11.68
C SER A 203 2.74 19.67 -10.47
N ASN A 204 2.94 20.98 -10.43
CA ASN A 204 3.56 21.64 -9.30
C ASN A 204 2.92 23.00 -8.97
N TYR A 205 1.77 23.32 -9.57
CA TYR A 205 1.17 24.64 -9.39
C TYR A 205 -0.27 24.60 -8.89
N GLY A 206 -0.67 25.67 -8.26
CA GLY A 206 -2.02 25.88 -7.78
C GLY A 206 -2.46 27.33 -7.90
N GLY A 207 -3.75 27.51 -8.01
CA GLY A 207 -4.42 28.79 -8.04
C GLY A 207 -5.78 28.73 -7.34
N GLY A 208 -6.39 29.87 -7.15
CA GLY A 208 -7.68 29.98 -6.45
C GLY A 208 -8.77 30.67 -7.27
N ASN A 209 -8.51 31.07 -8.54
CA ASN A 209 -9.46 31.75 -9.38
C ASN A 209 -10.46 30.81 -10.05
N LEU A 210 -11.46 30.37 -9.29
CA LEU A 210 -12.47 29.44 -9.80
C LEU A 210 -13.24 29.96 -11.01
N LYS A 211 -13.43 31.27 -11.15
CA LYS A 211 -14.23 31.85 -12.25
C LYS A 211 -13.59 31.64 -13.63
N GLU A 212 -12.27 31.55 -13.67
CA GLU A 212 -11.51 31.31 -14.89
C GLU A 212 -11.02 29.87 -15.03
N ALA A 213 -11.28 29.03 -14.00
CA ALA A 213 -10.83 27.69 -13.98
C ALA A 213 -11.63 26.79 -14.95
N GLY A 214 -11.03 26.50 -16.08
CA GLY A 214 -11.54 25.61 -17.12
C GLY A 214 -10.47 24.63 -17.57
N TYR A 215 -10.65 24.00 -18.72
CA TYR A 215 -9.73 22.97 -19.23
C TYR A 215 -8.27 23.44 -19.41
N LYS A 216 -8.05 24.75 -19.54
CA LYS A 216 -6.70 25.33 -19.65
C LYS A 216 -5.89 25.21 -18.37
N VAL A 217 -6.56 25.04 -17.23
CA VAL A 217 -5.92 24.87 -15.91
C VAL A 217 -6.23 23.50 -15.31
N GLN A 218 -6.40 22.49 -16.15
CA GLN A 218 -6.75 21.12 -15.73
C GLN A 218 -5.73 20.50 -14.76
N LEU A 219 -4.47 20.94 -14.78
CA LEU A 219 -3.41 20.49 -13.88
C LEU A 219 -3.26 21.40 -12.64
N GLU A 220 -4.07 22.44 -12.51
CA GLU A 220 -4.03 23.35 -11.38
C GLU A 220 -4.77 22.75 -10.18
N ARG A 221 -4.05 22.63 -9.07
CA ARG A 221 -4.66 22.33 -7.78
C ARG A 221 -5.34 23.58 -7.23
N TYR A 222 -6.54 23.44 -6.68
CA TYR A 222 -7.18 24.55 -5.99
C TYR A 222 -6.47 24.89 -4.68
N VAL A 223 -6.15 26.17 -4.48
CA VAL A 223 -5.53 26.70 -3.28
C VAL A 223 -6.34 27.89 -2.77
N PRO A 224 -7.02 27.78 -1.62
CA PRO A 224 -7.74 28.90 -1.04
C PRO A 224 -6.80 30.10 -0.79
N GLY A 225 -7.27 31.30 -1.13
CA GLY A 225 -6.50 32.52 -0.92
C GLY A 225 -5.58 32.91 -2.08
N LEU A 226 -5.55 32.14 -3.19
CA LEU A 226 -4.78 32.44 -4.40
C LEU A 226 -5.67 32.91 -5.57
N GLU A 227 -6.72 33.70 -5.32
CA GLU A 227 -7.68 34.10 -6.35
C GLU A 227 -7.07 34.99 -7.45
N ASN A 228 -5.95 35.64 -7.17
CA ASN A 228 -5.29 36.59 -8.08
C ASN A 228 -3.85 36.17 -8.45
N GLU A 229 -3.41 34.99 -8.07
CA GLU A 229 -2.06 34.51 -8.36
C GLU A 229 -2.04 33.00 -8.59
N VAL A 230 -1.04 32.53 -9.34
CA VAL A 230 -0.66 31.14 -9.46
C VAL A 230 0.64 30.94 -8.68
N ARG A 231 0.70 29.89 -7.88
CA ARG A 231 1.87 29.56 -7.06
C ARG A 231 2.40 28.18 -7.43
N MET A 232 3.73 28.07 -7.46
CA MET A 232 4.45 26.81 -7.61
C MET A 232 4.76 26.21 -6.23
N GLY A 233 5.08 24.91 -6.17
CA GLY A 233 5.43 24.23 -4.92
C GLY A 233 4.24 24.15 -3.97
N VAL A 234 3.12 23.63 -4.44
CA VAL A 234 1.87 23.53 -3.68
C VAL A 234 1.46 22.07 -3.41
N GLY A 235 2.39 21.15 -3.50
CA GLY A 235 2.19 19.76 -3.09
C GLY A 235 1.85 19.62 -1.61
N ASN A 236 1.58 18.42 -1.14
CA ASN A 236 1.31 18.17 0.26
C ASN A 236 2.57 18.45 1.10
N ASN A 237 2.40 18.92 2.34
CA ASN A 237 3.51 19.31 3.22
C ASN A 237 4.49 20.34 2.61
N ALA A 238 4.01 21.20 1.67
CA ALA A 238 4.83 22.16 0.94
C ALA A 238 5.92 21.51 0.07
N SER A 239 5.66 20.31 -0.43
CA SER A 239 6.46 19.68 -1.49
C SER A 239 6.32 20.44 -2.82
N ASP A 240 7.26 20.21 -3.73
CA ASP A 240 7.24 20.93 -5.01
C ASP A 240 6.17 20.34 -5.94
N ASN A 241 6.09 19.01 -6.06
CA ASN A 241 5.26 18.32 -7.02
C ASN A 241 4.09 17.57 -6.38
N PHE A 242 3.13 17.21 -7.21
CA PHE A 242 2.01 16.31 -6.93
C PHE A 242 1.54 15.72 -8.25
N ALA A 243 0.64 14.75 -8.22
CA ALA A 243 0.02 14.22 -9.43
C ALA A 243 -1.42 14.71 -9.58
N VAL A 244 -1.86 14.86 -10.82
CA VAL A 244 -3.26 15.05 -11.19
C VAL A 244 -3.75 13.82 -11.91
N VAL A 245 -4.82 13.24 -11.42
CA VAL A 245 -5.49 12.09 -12.00
C VAL A 245 -6.68 12.56 -12.81
N TYR A 246 -6.82 12.06 -14.03
CA TYR A 246 -7.96 12.28 -14.90
C TYR A 246 -8.63 10.96 -15.27
N ASP A 247 -9.91 10.82 -14.93
CA ASP A 247 -10.75 9.74 -15.41
C ASP A 247 -11.43 10.17 -16.72
N GLY A 248 -10.93 9.68 -17.84
CA GLY A 248 -11.49 9.98 -19.17
C GLY A 248 -12.90 9.45 -19.39
N GLY A 249 -13.45 8.70 -18.44
CA GLY A 249 -14.81 8.14 -18.50
C GLY A 249 -15.06 7.31 -19.77
N ALA A 250 -16.25 7.49 -20.37
CA ALA A 250 -16.63 6.76 -21.59
C ALA A 250 -15.79 7.11 -22.84
N TRP A 251 -15.05 8.22 -22.78
CA TRP A 251 -14.17 8.67 -23.85
C TRP A 251 -12.73 8.28 -23.66
N GLY A 252 -12.39 7.80 -22.45
CA GLY A 252 -11.04 7.43 -22.05
C GLY A 252 -10.68 6.01 -22.48
N ASN A 253 -9.54 5.88 -23.17
CA ASN A 253 -8.98 4.58 -23.51
C ASN A 253 -7.91 4.13 -22.48
N ASN A 254 -7.63 4.96 -21.48
CA ASN A 254 -6.54 4.75 -20.52
C ASN A 254 -7.04 5.10 -19.10
N PRO A 255 -7.71 4.17 -18.42
CA PRO A 255 -8.15 4.40 -17.06
C PRO A 255 -6.93 4.72 -16.17
N PRO A 256 -7.02 5.77 -15.34
CA PRO A 256 -5.91 6.15 -14.48
C PRO A 256 -5.62 5.06 -13.47
N ALA A 257 -4.40 4.55 -13.50
CA ALA A 257 -3.98 3.44 -12.65
C ALA A 257 -2.59 3.65 -12.06
N LEU A 258 -2.39 3.15 -10.85
CA LEU A 258 -1.09 2.95 -10.23
C LEU A 258 -0.79 1.47 -10.21
N THR A 259 0.43 1.08 -10.57
CA THR A 259 0.85 -0.32 -10.64
C THR A 259 2.13 -0.54 -9.84
N MET A 260 2.24 -1.71 -9.22
CA MET A 260 3.51 -2.15 -8.63
C MET A 260 4.45 -2.57 -9.75
N LYS A 261 5.65 -2.00 -9.81
CA LYS A 261 6.60 -2.20 -10.90
C LYS A 261 7.02 -3.66 -11.07
N ASP A 262 7.18 -4.37 -9.97
CA ASP A 262 7.58 -5.78 -9.93
C ASP A 262 6.40 -6.76 -9.96
N GLY A 263 5.15 -6.25 -9.97
CA GLY A 263 3.93 -7.06 -9.96
C GLY A 263 3.62 -7.71 -8.60
N GLU A 264 4.41 -7.43 -7.56
CA GLU A 264 4.17 -7.99 -6.24
C GLU A 264 3.07 -7.23 -5.49
N PRO A 265 2.02 -7.92 -5.01
CA PRO A 265 0.94 -7.26 -4.31
C PRO A 265 1.39 -6.63 -2.99
N ARG A 266 1.02 -5.36 -2.77
CA ARG A 266 1.33 -4.59 -1.55
C ARG A 266 0.12 -3.81 -1.05
N VAL A 267 0.11 -3.52 0.24
CA VAL A 267 -0.93 -2.71 0.84
C VAL A 267 -0.60 -1.22 0.64
N ILE A 268 -1.44 -0.52 -0.11
CA ILE A 268 -1.42 0.94 -0.14
C ILE A 268 -2.14 1.42 1.11
N LEU A 269 -1.44 2.14 1.97
CA LEU A 269 -1.97 2.59 3.26
C LEU A 269 -2.82 3.83 3.13
N SER A 270 -2.32 4.82 2.40
CA SER A 270 -3.00 6.12 2.27
C SER A 270 -2.41 6.95 1.14
N ALA A 271 -3.16 7.97 0.74
CA ALA A 271 -2.71 9.08 -0.09
C ALA A 271 -3.29 10.39 0.45
N PHE A 272 -2.77 11.53 -0.02
CA PHE A 272 -3.41 12.83 0.20
C PHE A 272 -4.12 13.28 -1.06
N ILE A 273 -5.33 13.80 -0.91
CA ILE A 273 -6.24 14.14 -1.99
C ILE A 273 -6.74 15.57 -1.83
N THR A 274 -6.90 16.28 -2.96
CA THR A 274 -7.62 17.55 -3.01
C THR A 274 -8.25 17.77 -4.39
N ASN A 275 -9.13 18.76 -4.52
CA ASN A 275 -9.73 19.14 -5.79
C ASN A 275 -8.73 19.90 -6.68
N THR A 276 -8.83 19.69 -7.99
CA THR A 276 -8.30 20.66 -8.98
C THR A 276 -9.21 21.88 -9.07
N SER A 277 -8.67 23.02 -9.50
CA SER A 277 -9.46 24.25 -9.71
C SER A 277 -10.55 24.02 -10.76
N TYR A 278 -10.26 23.25 -11.80
CA TYR A 278 -11.24 22.99 -12.87
C TYR A 278 -12.44 22.17 -12.38
N THR A 279 -12.20 21.06 -11.68
CA THR A 279 -13.28 20.26 -11.09
C THR A 279 -14.08 21.05 -10.07
N LEU A 280 -13.39 21.77 -9.18
CA LEU A 280 -14.04 22.55 -8.13
C LEU A 280 -14.89 23.69 -8.71
N ASN A 281 -14.42 24.35 -9.78
CA ASN A 281 -15.22 25.39 -10.45
C ASN A 281 -16.55 24.83 -10.97
N SER A 282 -16.51 23.70 -11.68
CA SER A 282 -17.73 23.05 -12.18
C SER A 282 -18.70 22.71 -11.04
N LEU A 283 -18.19 22.17 -9.93
CA LEU A 283 -19.01 21.82 -8.76
C LEU A 283 -19.61 23.01 -8.03
N VAL A 284 -18.88 24.12 -7.93
CA VAL A 284 -19.31 25.33 -7.18
C VAL A 284 -20.16 26.29 -8.03
N ASN A 285 -19.72 26.54 -9.24
CA ASN A 285 -20.31 27.57 -10.10
C ASN A 285 -21.14 27.04 -11.28
N GLY A 286 -20.96 25.75 -11.58
CA GLY A 286 -21.37 25.19 -12.87
C GLY A 286 -20.39 25.57 -13.98
N ASP A 287 -20.50 24.96 -15.15
CA ASP A 287 -19.59 25.17 -16.28
C ASP A 287 -20.29 25.27 -17.63
N GLY A 288 -21.60 25.43 -17.61
CA GLY A 288 -22.45 25.50 -18.81
C GLY A 288 -22.90 24.12 -19.31
N TYR A 289 -22.26 23.03 -18.86
CA TYR A 289 -22.68 21.63 -19.09
C TYR A 289 -23.38 21.05 -17.87
N ASN A 290 -22.96 21.47 -16.68
CA ASN A 290 -23.55 21.11 -15.41
C ASN A 290 -24.03 22.34 -14.64
N PRO A 291 -25.12 22.20 -13.86
CA PRO A 291 -25.44 23.17 -12.80
C PRO A 291 -24.42 23.04 -11.65
N PRO A 292 -24.35 24.04 -10.77
CA PRO A 292 -23.68 23.87 -9.48
C PRO A 292 -24.17 22.63 -8.71
N MET A 293 -23.34 22.07 -7.85
CA MET A 293 -23.67 20.88 -7.03
C MET A 293 -24.97 21.10 -6.26
N ALA A 294 -25.89 20.17 -6.37
CA ALA A 294 -27.15 20.19 -5.64
C ALA A 294 -26.93 19.96 -4.13
N LYS A 295 -27.90 20.38 -3.31
CA LYS A 295 -27.82 20.29 -1.85
C LYS A 295 -27.61 18.84 -1.33
N ASP A 296 -28.17 17.87 -2.01
CA ASP A 296 -28.05 16.45 -1.74
C ASP A 296 -27.12 15.72 -2.72
N GLY A 297 -26.40 16.49 -3.55
CA GLY A 297 -25.45 15.98 -4.51
C GLY A 297 -24.16 15.48 -3.87
N PHE A 298 -23.39 14.75 -4.67
CA PHE A 298 -22.05 14.32 -4.31
C PHE A 298 -21.14 14.19 -5.53
N PHE A 299 -19.84 14.27 -5.28
CA PHE A 299 -18.81 13.92 -6.24
C PHE A 299 -17.67 13.20 -5.52
N LYS A 300 -17.32 12.00 -5.97
CA LYS A 300 -16.37 11.15 -5.26
C LYS A 300 -15.43 10.41 -6.19
N ILE A 301 -14.29 10.04 -5.65
CA ILE A 301 -13.34 9.10 -6.23
C ILE A 301 -13.71 7.69 -5.72
N VAL A 302 -13.59 6.71 -6.60
CA VAL A 302 -13.61 5.29 -6.28
C VAL A 302 -12.27 4.70 -6.71
N ALA A 303 -11.52 4.18 -5.76
CA ALA A 303 -10.33 3.37 -6.03
C ALA A 303 -10.71 1.90 -5.98
N THR A 304 -10.36 1.14 -7.01
CA THR A 304 -10.56 -0.31 -7.08
C THR A 304 -9.20 -0.99 -7.14
N GLY A 305 -8.94 -1.87 -6.19
CA GLY A 305 -7.71 -2.66 -6.10
C GLY A 305 -7.81 -3.97 -6.86
N TYR A 306 -6.69 -4.40 -7.43
CA TYR A 306 -6.58 -5.65 -8.19
C TYR A 306 -5.33 -6.43 -7.83
N VAL A 307 -5.40 -7.77 -7.99
CA VAL A 307 -4.27 -8.67 -8.14
C VAL A 307 -4.47 -9.42 -9.46
N GLY A 308 -3.63 -9.12 -10.43
CA GLY A 308 -3.87 -9.54 -11.81
C GLY A 308 -5.19 -8.96 -12.34
N GLU A 309 -6.15 -9.83 -12.64
CA GLU A 309 -7.49 -9.45 -13.12
C GLU A 309 -8.57 -9.49 -12.02
N GLU A 310 -8.21 -9.97 -10.81
CA GLU A 310 -9.17 -10.13 -9.71
C GLU A 310 -9.24 -8.87 -8.84
N GLU A 311 -10.47 -8.39 -8.61
CA GLU A 311 -10.73 -7.28 -7.71
C GLU A 311 -10.55 -7.71 -6.25
N THR A 312 -9.79 -6.92 -5.47
CA THR A 312 -9.52 -7.18 -4.06
C THR A 312 -10.40 -6.36 -3.12
N GLY A 313 -10.76 -5.15 -3.53
CA GLY A 313 -11.56 -4.24 -2.72
C GLY A 313 -11.71 -2.87 -3.34
N THR A 314 -12.55 -2.05 -2.74
CA THR A 314 -12.79 -0.67 -3.15
C THR A 314 -12.66 0.29 -1.97
N ALA A 315 -12.26 1.53 -2.26
CA ALA A 315 -12.25 2.64 -1.31
C ALA A 315 -12.87 3.88 -1.96
N GLU A 316 -13.60 4.67 -1.20
CA GLU A 316 -14.26 5.87 -1.68
C GLU A 316 -13.74 7.12 -0.95
N PHE A 317 -13.60 8.21 -1.71
CA PHE A 317 -13.26 9.52 -1.17
C PHE A 317 -14.16 10.60 -1.77
N PHE A 318 -14.86 11.34 -0.92
CA PHE A 318 -15.76 12.40 -1.36
C PHE A 318 -15.00 13.72 -1.55
N LEU A 319 -14.90 14.16 -2.79
CA LEU A 319 -14.39 15.48 -3.17
C LEU A 319 -15.39 16.59 -2.88
N ALA A 320 -16.69 16.24 -2.92
CA ALA A 320 -17.79 17.13 -2.58
C ALA A 320 -18.98 16.34 -2.01
N ARG A 321 -19.67 16.92 -1.02
CA ARG A 321 -20.97 16.46 -0.50
C ARG A 321 -21.89 17.63 -0.25
N GLY A 322 -22.95 17.76 -1.08
CA GLY A 322 -23.84 18.90 -1.05
C GLY A 322 -23.18 20.20 -1.53
N GLU A 323 -23.92 21.26 -1.48
CA GLU A 323 -23.57 22.58 -2.04
C GLU A 323 -22.50 23.36 -1.27
N LEU A 324 -22.07 22.89 -0.07
CA LEU A 324 -21.18 23.64 0.81
C LEU A 324 -19.95 22.84 1.28
N ASN A 325 -19.90 21.54 1.06
CA ASN A 325 -18.81 20.70 1.57
C ASN A 325 -17.91 20.23 0.43
N PHE A 326 -16.90 21.01 0.14
CA PHE A 326 -15.88 20.72 -0.87
C PHE A 326 -14.53 20.53 -0.23
N VAL A 327 -13.77 19.54 -0.70
CA VAL A 327 -12.38 19.37 -0.30
C VAL A 327 -11.54 20.45 -1.00
N THR A 328 -10.93 21.33 -0.22
CA THR A 328 -10.14 22.47 -0.73
C THR A 328 -8.69 22.45 -0.26
N THR A 329 -8.35 21.52 0.62
CA THR A 329 -6.99 21.33 1.15
C THR A 329 -6.62 19.86 1.07
N TRP A 330 -5.33 19.57 1.10
CA TRP A 330 -4.84 18.20 1.15
C TRP A 330 -5.46 17.42 2.32
N THR A 331 -6.14 16.36 2.02
CA THR A 331 -6.89 15.53 2.98
C THR A 331 -6.45 14.08 2.84
N LYS A 332 -6.08 13.47 3.95
CA LYS A 332 -5.63 12.08 3.96
C LYS A 332 -6.79 11.12 3.64
N TRP A 333 -6.54 10.22 2.71
CA TRP A 333 -7.43 9.12 2.33
C TRP A 333 -6.84 7.79 2.78
N ASP A 334 -7.58 7.02 3.53
CA ASP A 334 -7.21 5.65 3.91
C ASP A 334 -7.54 4.70 2.77
N LEU A 335 -6.53 4.02 2.24
CA LEU A 335 -6.62 3.05 1.15
C LEU A 335 -6.36 1.62 1.63
N SER A 336 -6.09 1.41 2.91
CA SER A 336 -5.74 0.09 3.46
C SER A 336 -6.84 -0.97 3.27
N GLY A 337 -8.09 -0.52 3.11
CA GLY A 337 -9.24 -1.38 2.82
C GLY A 337 -9.22 -2.05 1.44
N LEU A 338 -8.35 -1.62 0.52
CA LEU A 338 -8.14 -2.29 -0.76
C LEU A 338 -7.50 -3.68 -0.61
N GLY A 339 -6.85 -3.95 0.52
CA GLY A 339 -6.03 -5.14 0.71
C GLY A 339 -4.67 -5.02 0.04
N ALA A 340 -4.02 -6.15 -0.20
CA ALA A 340 -2.79 -6.19 -0.98
C ALA A 340 -3.14 -6.16 -2.48
N VAL A 341 -2.54 -5.25 -3.23
CA VAL A 341 -2.84 -4.98 -4.65
C VAL A 341 -1.56 -4.86 -5.47
N ASP A 342 -1.58 -5.33 -6.71
CA ASP A 342 -0.55 -5.03 -7.71
C ASP A 342 -0.94 -3.85 -8.61
N LYS A 343 -2.24 -3.49 -8.62
CA LYS A 343 -2.79 -2.38 -9.40
C LYS A 343 -3.96 -1.73 -8.66
N VAL A 344 -4.05 -0.40 -8.73
CA VAL A 344 -5.23 0.37 -8.31
C VAL A 344 -5.70 1.21 -9.48
N VAL A 345 -6.99 1.13 -9.80
CA VAL A 345 -7.65 1.94 -10.82
C VAL A 345 -8.54 2.97 -10.14
N PHE A 346 -8.46 4.22 -10.61
CA PHE A 346 -9.30 5.29 -10.11
C PHE A 346 -10.44 5.59 -11.09
N SER A 347 -11.63 5.85 -10.54
CA SER A 347 -12.77 6.36 -11.30
C SER A 347 -13.48 7.45 -10.50
N LEU A 348 -14.19 8.34 -11.19
CA LEU A 348 -14.97 9.39 -10.55
C LEU A 348 -16.46 9.19 -10.78
N VAL A 349 -17.23 9.41 -9.73
CA VAL A 349 -18.68 9.21 -9.71
C VAL A 349 -19.34 10.44 -9.11
N GLY A 350 -20.32 11.00 -9.84
CA GLY A 350 -21.15 12.11 -9.38
C GLY A 350 -22.58 11.68 -9.08
N SER A 351 -23.33 12.54 -8.42
CA SER A 351 -24.78 12.45 -8.34
C SER A 351 -25.41 12.66 -9.72
N LYS A 352 -26.69 12.28 -9.86
CA LYS A 352 -27.38 12.22 -11.15
C LYS A 352 -27.35 13.56 -11.92
N ASP A 353 -27.35 14.69 -11.22
CA ASP A 353 -27.28 16.04 -11.78
C ASP A 353 -25.94 16.36 -12.45
N GLN A 354 -24.90 15.55 -12.20
CA GLN A 354 -23.57 15.68 -12.80
C GLN A 354 -23.39 14.88 -14.09
N TYR A 355 -24.46 14.22 -14.56
CA TYR A 355 -24.43 13.39 -15.76
C TYR A 355 -25.29 14.01 -16.89
N GLY A 356 -24.82 13.85 -18.12
CA GLY A 356 -25.52 14.20 -19.33
C GLY A 356 -25.70 13.03 -20.28
N THR A 357 -25.99 13.33 -21.54
CA THR A 357 -26.23 12.35 -22.59
C THR A 357 -25.02 11.42 -22.83
N TYR A 358 -23.83 11.93 -22.55
CA TYR A 358 -22.56 11.23 -22.85
C TYR A 358 -21.83 10.74 -21.61
N GLY A 359 -22.49 10.63 -20.47
CA GLY A 359 -21.90 10.18 -19.21
C GLY A 359 -21.66 11.33 -18.23
N LEU A 360 -20.61 11.21 -17.42
CA LEU A 360 -20.23 12.23 -16.44
C LEU A 360 -19.75 13.50 -17.17
N ASN A 361 -20.44 14.61 -16.94
CA ASN A 361 -20.11 15.90 -17.54
C ASN A 361 -19.13 16.71 -16.67
N THR A 362 -19.17 16.49 -15.34
CA THR A 362 -18.25 17.17 -14.43
C THR A 362 -16.82 16.81 -14.79
N PRO A 363 -15.91 17.77 -14.88
CA PRO A 363 -14.50 17.51 -15.12
C PRO A 363 -13.95 16.52 -14.09
N ALA A 364 -13.56 15.34 -14.55
CA ALA A 364 -13.24 14.19 -13.70
C ALA A 364 -11.75 14.19 -13.29
N TYR A 365 -11.32 15.26 -12.61
CA TYR A 365 -9.95 15.43 -12.16
C TYR A 365 -9.86 15.52 -10.63
N PHE A 366 -8.74 15.03 -10.10
CA PHE A 366 -8.35 15.29 -8.71
C PHE A 366 -6.83 15.32 -8.58
N ALA A 367 -6.34 16.00 -7.55
CA ALA A 367 -4.92 15.98 -7.21
C ALA A 367 -4.64 14.94 -6.13
N ILE A 368 -3.52 14.22 -6.27
CA ILE A 368 -3.06 13.16 -5.37
C ILE A 368 -1.58 13.35 -5.06
N ASP A 369 -1.18 13.07 -3.82
CA ASP A 369 0.19 13.19 -3.37
C ASP A 369 0.50 12.24 -2.20
N ASP A 370 1.80 12.05 -1.90
CA ASP A 370 2.30 11.26 -0.75
C ASP A 370 1.61 9.90 -0.62
N ILE A 371 1.69 9.07 -1.66
CA ILE A 371 1.09 7.73 -1.67
C ILE A 371 1.95 6.77 -0.85
N SER A 372 1.45 6.37 0.31
CA SER A 372 2.17 5.51 1.25
C SER A 372 1.88 4.04 0.99
N VAL A 373 2.93 3.26 0.76
CA VAL A 373 2.87 1.82 0.46
C VAL A 373 3.63 1.04 1.53
N ARG A 374 3.04 -0.05 2.02
CA ARG A 374 3.71 -0.99 2.89
C ARG A 374 4.55 -1.95 2.04
N TYR A 375 5.85 -1.87 2.19
CA TYR A 375 6.83 -2.70 1.53
C TYR A 375 7.39 -3.76 2.47
N TYR A 376 7.58 -4.98 1.98
CA TYR A 376 8.19 -6.09 2.71
C TYR A 376 9.52 -6.43 2.03
N PRO A 377 10.65 -5.94 2.54
CA PRO A 377 11.96 -6.31 2.02
C PRO A 377 12.18 -7.82 2.11
N ASP A 378 12.87 -8.38 1.13
CA ASP A 378 13.24 -9.80 1.11
C ASP A 378 14.38 -10.11 2.07
#